data_d432a9626930ca4762c5fdb48af49fe3
#
_entry.id   d432a9626930ca4762c5fdb48af49fe3
#
_cell.length_a   1.000
_cell.length_b   1.000
_cell.length_c   1.000
_cell.angle_alpha   90.00
_cell.angle_beta   90.00
_cell.angle_gamma   90.00
#
_symmetry.space_group_name_H-M   'P 1'
#
loop_
_entity.id
_entity.type
_entity.pdbx_description
1 polymer ?
#
loop_
_entity_poly.entity_id
_entity_poly.type
_entity_poly.pdbx_seq_one_letter_code
_entity_poly.pdbx_strand_id
1 'polypeptide(L)'
;MKRTVFQRLLTVGLIALAASCATPPPPPPPPPTEKPAPPPPPPPKVEKPKVKRLNLANECRFKNITGYNGDAKLDVAESRVRHFHANVNIPRRGRCRFEDGDFKQVRSAPHVELASAKGCKIRMWEQGRKFTVAFADCNRHCSGDAADYLWPILMDKPTGKCD
;
A
#
# COMPACT_ATOMS: atom_id res chain seq x y z
N MET A 1 27.42 -28.51 -38.25
CA MET A 1 28.09 -28.60 -39.56
C MET A 1 28.41 -27.21 -40.03
N LYS A 2 29.66 -27.07 -40.52
CA LYS A 2 30.35 -25.98 -41.20
C LYS A 2 30.93 -24.86 -40.34
N ARG A 3 32.20 -25.09 -40.14
CA ARG A 3 33.32 -24.18 -39.86
C ARG A 3 33.50 -23.21 -41.02
N THR A 4 33.97 -22.00 -40.77
CA THR A 4 34.90 -21.33 -41.67
C THR A 4 35.84 -20.43 -40.87
N VAL A 5 37.06 -20.82 -40.96
CA VAL A 5 38.33 -20.20 -40.54
C VAL A 5 38.79 -19.26 -41.67
N PHE A 6 39.28 -18.08 -41.37
CA PHE A 6 40.21 -17.28 -42.20
C PHE A 6 40.95 -16.34 -41.24
N GLN A 7 42.10 -16.54 -40.84
CA GLN A 7 43.49 -16.63 -41.34
C GLN A 7 44.04 -15.28 -41.83
N ARG A 8 44.90 -14.75 -40.93
CA ARG A 8 46.20 -14.06 -41.13
C ARG A 8 46.27 -12.89 -42.10
N LEU A 9 46.84 -11.76 -41.60
CA LEU A 9 48.03 -11.17 -42.25
C LEU A 9 48.79 -10.27 -41.25
N LEU A 10 50.03 -10.66 -40.98
CA LEU A 10 51.07 -9.86 -40.31
C LEU A 10 51.49 -8.75 -41.25
N THR A 11 51.63 -7.53 -40.79
CA THR A 11 52.51 -6.52 -41.36
C THR A 11 53.36 -5.90 -40.25
N VAL A 12 54.59 -6.26 -40.28
CA VAL A 12 55.72 -5.69 -39.53
C VAL A 12 56.01 -4.31 -40.12
N GLY A 13 55.82 -3.27 -39.39
CA GLY A 13 56.23 -1.91 -39.75
C GLY A 13 57.19 -1.36 -38.68
N LEU A 14 58.48 -1.38 -39.07
CA LEU A 14 59.59 -0.79 -38.34
C LEU A 14 59.52 0.74 -38.44
N ILE A 15 59.26 1.45 -37.36
CA ILE A 15 59.35 2.92 -37.34
C ILE A 15 60.31 3.37 -36.24
N ALA A 16 61.25 4.18 -36.67
CA ALA A 16 62.39 4.70 -35.97
C ALA A 16 62.07 5.51 -34.71
N LEU A 17 62.86 5.30 -33.65
CA LEU A 17 62.90 6.13 -32.46
C LEU A 17 63.50 7.50 -32.81
N ALA A 18 62.71 8.56 -32.75
CA ALA A 18 63.19 9.93 -32.56
C ALA A 18 62.99 10.30 -31.08
N ALA A 19 64.05 10.31 -30.32
CA ALA A 19 64.08 10.80 -28.93
C ALA A 19 63.94 12.32 -28.95
N SER A 20 62.75 12.83 -28.74
CA SER A 20 62.46 14.24 -28.44
C SER A 20 62.53 14.43 -26.94
N CYS A 21 63.53 15.13 -26.42
CA CYS A 21 63.59 15.64 -25.06
C CYS A 21 62.54 16.74 -24.90
N ALA A 22 61.35 16.36 -24.49
CA ALA A 22 60.31 17.32 -24.10
C ALA A 22 60.49 17.62 -22.59
N THR A 23 60.74 18.87 -22.28
CA THR A 23 60.72 19.41 -20.90
C THR A 23 59.32 19.15 -20.30
N PRO A 24 59.21 18.61 -19.08
CA PRO A 24 57.91 18.40 -18.48
C PRO A 24 57.22 19.78 -18.24
N PRO A 25 55.90 19.86 -18.48
CA PRO A 25 55.16 21.09 -18.19
C PRO A 25 55.16 21.41 -16.71
N PRO A 26 55.09 22.68 -16.33
CA PRO A 26 55.05 23.09 -14.90
C PRO A 26 53.80 22.49 -14.25
N PRO A 27 53.88 22.14 -12.95
CA PRO A 27 52.73 21.60 -12.23
C PRO A 27 51.57 22.61 -12.23
N PRO A 28 50.30 22.13 -12.35
CA PRO A 28 49.14 23.00 -12.30
C PRO A 28 49.08 23.75 -10.95
N PRO A 29 48.58 24.99 -10.92
CA PRO A 29 48.40 25.70 -9.71
C PRO A 29 47.48 24.94 -8.76
N PRO A 30 47.70 25.01 -7.41
CA PRO A 30 46.85 24.34 -6.46
C PRO A 30 45.38 24.82 -6.63
N PRO A 31 44.38 23.94 -6.53
CA PRO A 31 42.99 24.33 -6.61
C PRO A 31 42.67 25.38 -5.54
N PRO A 32 41.84 26.38 -5.82
CA PRO A 32 41.40 27.36 -4.85
C PRO A 32 40.85 26.64 -3.62
N THR A 33 41.30 27.05 -2.44
CA THR A 33 40.79 26.51 -1.18
C THR A 33 39.33 26.93 -1.05
N GLU A 34 38.44 26.00 -1.37
CA GLU A 34 37.00 26.19 -1.26
C GLU A 34 36.66 26.38 0.23
N LYS A 35 36.13 27.56 0.56
CA LYS A 35 35.68 27.89 1.92
C LYS A 35 34.60 26.86 2.30
N PRO A 36 34.68 26.19 3.48
CA PRO A 36 33.70 25.21 3.87
C PRO A 36 32.25 25.76 3.73
N ALA A 37 31.41 25.07 2.97
CA ALA A 37 30.02 25.44 2.85
C ALA A 37 29.36 25.44 4.25
N PRO A 38 28.48 26.40 4.55
CA PRO A 38 27.73 26.38 5.80
C PRO A 38 26.95 25.07 5.94
N PRO A 39 26.84 24.53 7.17
CA PRO A 39 26.13 23.29 7.40
C PRO A 39 24.66 23.42 6.89
N PRO A 40 24.09 22.37 6.29
CA PRO A 40 22.71 22.40 5.81
C PRO A 40 21.76 22.70 6.98
N PRO A 41 20.68 23.45 6.73
CA PRO A 41 19.70 23.74 7.77
C PRO A 41 19.11 22.42 8.31
N PRO A 42 18.78 22.36 9.62
CA PRO A 42 18.20 21.17 10.21
C PRO A 42 16.88 20.80 9.48
N PRO A 43 16.61 19.51 9.26
CA PRO A 43 15.39 19.08 8.58
C PRO A 43 14.15 19.61 9.33
N PRO A 44 13.11 20.03 8.60
CA PRO A 44 11.86 20.50 9.23
C PRO A 44 11.34 19.45 10.20
N LYS A 45 10.95 19.86 11.40
CA LYS A 45 10.27 18.97 12.35
C LYS A 45 8.97 18.49 11.71
N VAL A 46 8.94 17.23 11.29
CA VAL A 46 7.71 16.59 10.78
C VAL A 46 6.77 16.42 11.98
N GLU A 47 5.79 17.31 12.10
CA GLU A 47 4.70 17.11 13.05
C GLU A 47 3.98 15.82 12.69
N LYS A 48 3.89 14.88 13.65
CA LYS A 48 3.13 13.64 13.46
C LYS A 48 1.67 14.01 13.19
N PRO A 49 1.06 13.53 12.10
CA PRO A 49 -0.33 13.84 11.80
C PRO A 49 -1.22 13.46 12.99
N LYS A 50 -2.08 14.37 13.41
CA LYS A 50 -3.08 14.10 14.46
C LYS A 50 -4.03 13.03 13.94
N VAL A 51 -3.93 11.82 14.45
CA VAL A 51 -4.80 10.71 14.06
C VAL A 51 -6.20 11.00 14.61
N LYS A 52 -7.16 11.19 13.70
CA LYS A 52 -8.56 11.38 14.03
C LYS A 52 -9.12 10.08 14.60
N ARG A 53 -9.74 10.13 15.78
CA ARG A 53 -10.42 8.98 16.35
C ARG A 53 -11.72 8.70 15.61
N LEU A 54 -11.97 7.43 15.33
CA LEU A 54 -13.17 6.98 14.64
C LEU A 54 -14.34 6.85 15.62
N ASN A 55 -15.49 7.39 15.23
CA ASN A 55 -16.75 7.28 15.97
C ASN A 55 -17.88 7.05 14.97
N LEU A 56 -18.59 5.95 15.11
CA LEU A 56 -19.75 5.60 14.30
C LEU A 56 -20.62 4.59 15.05
N ALA A 57 -21.91 4.86 15.17
CA ALA A 57 -22.93 3.87 15.50
C ALA A 57 -23.94 3.86 14.35
N ASN A 58 -23.99 2.76 13.61
CA ASN A 58 -24.86 2.66 12.44
C ASN A 58 -25.33 1.23 12.20
N GLU A 59 -26.57 1.12 11.73
CA GLU A 59 -27.15 -0.12 11.22
C GLU A 59 -27.83 0.18 9.89
N CYS A 60 -27.53 -0.60 8.85
CA CYS A 60 -28.01 -0.34 7.52
C CYS A 60 -28.21 -1.61 6.71
N ARG A 61 -29.05 -1.51 5.69
CA ARG A 61 -29.23 -2.52 4.66
C ARG A 61 -28.96 -1.90 3.31
N PHE A 62 -28.39 -2.67 2.40
CA PHE A 62 -28.09 -2.25 1.05
C PHE A 62 -28.50 -3.30 0.01
N LYS A 63 -28.83 -2.81 -1.17
CA LYS A 63 -29.10 -3.64 -2.35
C LYS A 63 -28.84 -2.83 -3.59
N ASN A 64 -28.09 -3.39 -4.53
CA ASN A 64 -27.84 -2.77 -5.81
C ASN A 64 -28.57 -3.46 -6.96
N ILE A 65 -28.44 -2.91 -8.18
CA ILE A 65 -29.12 -3.41 -9.38
C ILE A 65 -28.63 -4.80 -9.84
N THR A 66 -27.44 -5.23 -9.42
CA THR A 66 -26.90 -6.57 -9.74
C THR A 66 -27.42 -7.64 -8.79
N GLY A 67 -28.20 -7.23 -7.78
CA GLY A 67 -28.72 -8.12 -6.73
C GLY A 67 -27.75 -8.34 -5.57
N TYR A 68 -26.57 -7.73 -5.60
CA TYR A 68 -25.66 -7.66 -4.45
C TYR A 68 -26.38 -6.97 -3.29
N ASN A 69 -26.51 -7.62 -2.17
CA ASN A 69 -27.28 -7.11 -1.06
C ASN A 69 -26.72 -7.58 0.30
N GLY A 70 -27.10 -6.90 1.34
CA GLY A 70 -26.66 -7.26 2.68
C GLY A 70 -27.17 -6.32 3.75
N ASP A 71 -26.68 -6.56 4.94
CA ASP A 71 -26.86 -5.72 6.12
C ASP A 71 -25.54 -5.60 6.86
N ALA A 72 -25.38 -4.50 7.57
CA ALA A 72 -24.25 -4.27 8.45
C ALA A 72 -24.67 -3.48 9.67
N LYS A 73 -24.10 -3.84 10.82
CA LYS A 73 -24.24 -3.12 12.08
C LYS A 73 -22.85 -2.88 12.65
N LEU A 74 -22.61 -1.64 13.03
CA LEU A 74 -21.31 -1.22 13.51
C LEU A 74 -21.44 -0.20 14.64
N ASP A 75 -20.76 -0.45 15.75
CA ASP A 75 -20.54 0.51 16.83
C ASP A 75 -19.03 0.64 17.09
N VAL A 76 -18.50 1.81 16.78
CA VAL A 76 -17.11 2.21 17.02
C VAL A 76 -17.08 3.47 17.84
N ALA A 77 -16.44 3.45 18.99
CA ALA A 77 -16.21 4.60 19.84
C ALA A 77 -14.71 4.78 20.13
N GLU A 78 -14.21 6.01 19.89
CA GLU A 78 -12.80 6.35 20.10
C GLU A 78 -11.83 5.35 19.47
N SER A 79 -12.15 4.93 18.21
CA SER A 79 -11.41 3.91 17.44
C SER A 79 -11.41 2.51 18.09
N ARG A 80 -12.32 2.23 19.01
CA ARG A 80 -12.54 0.91 19.58
C ARG A 80 -13.86 0.35 19.05
N VAL A 81 -13.81 -0.82 18.42
CA VAL A 81 -14.99 -1.55 17.95
C VAL A 81 -15.68 -2.19 19.16
N ARG A 82 -16.92 -1.84 19.39
CA ARG A 82 -17.79 -2.40 20.41
C ARG A 82 -18.69 -3.48 19.85
N HIS A 83 -19.12 -3.26 18.62
CA HIS A 83 -19.98 -4.19 17.90
C HIS A 83 -19.68 -4.13 16.39
N PHE A 84 -19.60 -5.30 15.76
CA PHE A 84 -19.46 -5.45 14.32
C PHE A 84 -20.18 -6.70 13.83
N HIS A 85 -21.12 -6.49 12.94
CA HIS A 85 -21.83 -7.57 12.25
C HIS A 85 -22.00 -7.16 10.79
N ALA A 86 -21.81 -8.09 9.88
CA ALA A 86 -22.15 -7.89 8.48
C ALA A 86 -22.51 -9.21 7.80
N ASN A 87 -23.57 -9.17 6.99
CA ASN A 87 -23.95 -10.21 6.05
C ASN A 87 -23.91 -9.62 4.65
N VAL A 88 -23.31 -10.32 3.72
CA VAL A 88 -23.26 -9.92 2.32
C VAL A 88 -23.66 -11.11 1.45
N ASN A 89 -24.70 -10.93 0.65
CA ASN A 89 -25.15 -11.93 -0.31
C ASN A 89 -24.78 -11.49 -1.72
N ILE A 90 -24.04 -12.34 -2.41
CA ILE A 90 -23.55 -12.11 -3.77
C ILE A 90 -24.21 -13.13 -4.70
N PRO A 91 -25.17 -12.72 -5.56
CA PRO A 91 -25.94 -13.63 -6.38
C PRO A 91 -25.05 -14.58 -7.19
N ARG A 92 -25.39 -15.87 -7.13
CA ARG A 92 -24.67 -16.97 -7.81
C ARG A 92 -23.23 -17.21 -7.35
N ARG A 93 -22.71 -16.46 -6.38
CA ARG A 93 -21.36 -16.60 -5.85
C ARG A 93 -21.35 -17.11 -4.41
N GLY A 94 -22.37 -16.78 -3.64
CA GLY A 94 -22.50 -17.21 -2.24
C GLY A 94 -22.75 -16.06 -1.28
N ARG A 95 -22.40 -16.29 -0.02
CA ARG A 95 -22.66 -15.34 1.06
C ARG A 95 -21.45 -15.27 1.97
N CYS A 96 -21.14 -14.06 2.45
CA CYS A 96 -20.17 -13.83 3.50
C CYS A 96 -20.88 -13.41 4.80
N ARG A 97 -20.40 -13.90 5.95
CA ARG A 97 -20.92 -13.58 7.28
C ARG A 97 -19.77 -13.24 8.21
N PHE A 98 -19.93 -12.16 8.93
CA PHE A 98 -18.95 -11.62 9.87
C PHE A 98 -19.66 -11.32 11.19
N GLU A 99 -19.14 -11.87 12.29
CA GLU A 99 -19.72 -11.74 13.62
C GLU A 99 -18.64 -11.30 14.62
N ASP A 100 -19.02 -10.52 15.63
CA ASP A 100 -18.09 -10.00 16.67
C ASP A 100 -17.17 -11.07 17.26
N GLY A 101 -17.73 -12.23 17.58
CA GLY A 101 -17.01 -13.31 18.24
C GLY A 101 -15.89 -13.94 17.42
N ASP A 102 -15.88 -13.72 16.10
CA ASP A 102 -14.86 -14.24 15.19
C ASP A 102 -13.61 -13.35 15.12
N PHE A 103 -13.68 -12.12 15.64
CA PHE A 103 -12.63 -11.10 15.43
C PHE A 103 -12.07 -10.54 16.71
N LYS A 104 -10.78 -10.16 16.66
CA LYS A 104 -10.12 -9.35 17.68
C LYS A 104 -9.59 -8.08 17.05
N GLN A 105 -9.76 -6.96 17.73
CA GLN A 105 -9.15 -5.71 17.27
C GLN A 105 -7.65 -5.74 17.50
N VAL A 106 -6.88 -5.60 16.40
CA VAL A 106 -5.40 -5.65 16.40
C VAL A 106 -4.77 -4.28 16.17
N ARG A 107 -5.56 -3.31 15.72
CA ARG A 107 -5.09 -1.93 15.46
C ARG A 107 -6.20 -0.91 15.68
N SER A 108 -5.82 0.29 16.17
CA SER A 108 -6.75 1.41 16.38
C SER A 108 -6.37 2.66 15.56
N ALA A 109 -5.13 2.73 15.04
CA ALA A 109 -4.62 3.88 14.30
C ALA A 109 -3.53 3.47 13.29
N PRO A 110 -3.42 4.12 12.10
CA PRO A 110 -4.22 5.21 11.57
C PRO A 110 -5.63 4.79 11.11
N HIS A 111 -5.91 3.52 11.01
CA HIS A 111 -7.20 2.89 10.75
C HIS A 111 -7.44 1.80 11.79
N VAL A 112 -8.69 1.46 12.03
CA VAL A 112 -9.05 0.31 12.86
C VAL A 112 -8.85 -0.96 12.02
N GLU A 113 -8.27 -2.00 12.64
CA GLU A 113 -8.15 -3.32 12.01
C GLU A 113 -8.61 -4.41 12.99
N LEU A 114 -9.51 -5.26 12.52
CA LEU A 114 -9.92 -6.50 13.15
C LEU A 114 -9.27 -7.66 12.42
N ALA A 115 -8.88 -8.70 13.16
CA ALA A 115 -8.33 -9.94 12.60
C ALA A 115 -9.04 -11.15 13.19
N SER A 116 -9.33 -12.14 12.36
CA SER A 116 -9.85 -13.43 12.80
C SER A 116 -8.75 -14.50 12.85
N ALA A 117 -8.95 -15.52 13.67
CA ALA A 117 -8.07 -16.70 13.70
C ALA A 117 -8.05 -17.45 12.34
N LYS A 118 -9.03 -17.21 11.49
CA LYS A 118 -9.13 -17.80 10.15
C LYS A 118 -8.40 -17.00 9.06
N GLY A 119 -7.67 -15.92 9.43
CA GLY A 119 -6.85 -15.11 8.54
C GLY A 119 -7.53 -13.88 7.96
N CYS A 120 -8.86 -13.73 8.08
CA CYS A 120 -9.60 -12.57 7.59
C CYS A 120 -9.19 -11.30 8.35
N LYS A 121 -9.04 -10.20 7.62
CA LYS A 121 -8.76 -8.87 8.13
C LYS A 121 -9.85 -7.91 7.69
N ILE A 122 -10.37 -7.14 8.63
CA ILE A 122 -11.36 -6.10 8.36
C ILE A 122 -10.75 -4.77 8.74
N ARG A 123 -10.69 -3.85 7.78
CA ARG A 123 -10.14 -2.51 7.98
C ARG A 123 -11.24 -1.48 7.91
N MET A 124 -11.20 -0.54 8.84
CA MET A 124 -12.19 0.51 8.95
C MET A 124 -11.53 1.88 9.01
N TRP A 125 -12.00 2.82 8.20
CA TRP A 125 -11.52 4.20 8.20
C TRP A 125 -12.60 5.15 7.75
N GLU A 126 -12.39 6.43 8.02
CA GLU A 126 -13.25 7.52 7.60
C GLU A 126 -12.59 8.31 6.46
N GLN A 127 -13.35 8.59 5.42
CA GLN A 127 -12.93 9.45 4.31
C GLN A 127 -14.06 10.42 3.98
N GLY A 128 -13.90 11.68 4.40
CA GLY A 128 -14.94 12.68 4.27
C GLY A 128 -16.21 12.27 5.03
N ARG A 129 -17.32 12.15 4.31
CA ARG A 129 -18.61 11.72 4.84
C ARG A 129 -18.79 10.21 4.93
N LYS A 130 -17.95 9.46 4.27
CA LYS A 130 -18.06 8.00 4.19
C LYS A 130 -17.21 7.33 5.27
N PHE A 131 -17.80 6.33 5.91
CA PHE A 131 -17.08 5.35 6.72
C PHE A 131 -16.97 4.07 5.91
N THR A 132 -15.76 3.56 5.73
CA THR A 132 -15.46 2.41 4.90
C THR A 132 -15.13 1.20 5.76
N VAL A 133 -15.75 0.07 5.46
CA VAL A 133 -15.43 -1.25 6.00
C VAL A 133 -14.93 -2.12 4.86
N ALA A 134 -13.66 -2.46 4.84
CA ALA A 134 -13.04 -3.27 3.80
C ALA A 134 -12.57 -4.62 4.34
N PHE A 135 -12.62 -5.63 3.48
CA PHE A 135 -12.36 -7.02 3.81
C PHE A 135 -11.14 -7.52 3.02
N ALA A 136 -10.29 -8.31 3.66
CA ALA A 136 -9.14 -8.95 3.02
C ALA A 136 -8.96 -10.37 3.58
N ASP A 137 -8.62 -11.31 2.69
CA ASP A 137 -8.32 -12.72 3.02
C ASP A 137 -9.48 -13.44 3.75
N CYS A 138 -10.74 -13.11 3.41
CA CYS A 138 -11.92 -13.53 4.15
C CYS A 138 -12.61 -14.81 3.62
N ASN A 139 -11.94 -15.61 2.80
CA ASN A 139 -12.50 -16.81 2.16
C ASN A 139 -13.20 -17.76 3.14
N ARG A 140 -12.66 -17.92 4.35
CA ARG A 140 -13.23 -18.81 5.38
C ARG A 140 -14.47 -18.26 6.10
N HIS A 141 -14.84 -17.01 5.80
CA HIS A 141 -16.08 -16.37 6.28
C HIS A 141 -17.13 -16.29 5.17
N CYS A 142 -16.82 -16.84 3.99
CA CYS A 142 -17.68 -16.84 2.82
C CYS A 142 -17.96 -18.26 2.33
N SER A 143 -19.09 -18.45 1.67
CA SER A 143 -19.43 -19.66 0.94
C SER A 143 -19.17 -19.46 -0.56
N GLY A 144 -18.92 -20.56 -1.30
CA GLY A 144 -18.61 -20.51 -2.73
C GLY A 144 -17.36 -19.66 -3.01
N ASP A 145 -17.41 -18.85 -4.04
CA ASP A 145 -16.39 -17.89 -4.45
C ASP A 145 -16.75 -16.43 -4.07
N ALA A 146 -17.67 -16.25 -3.13
CA ALA A 146 -18.18 -14.92 -2.74
C ALA A 146 -17.08 -13.98 -2.25
N ALA A 147 -16.02 -14.49 -1.64
CA ALA A 147 -14.91 -13.66 -1.14
C ALA A 147 -14.22 -12.86 -2.24
N ASP A 148 -14.12 -13.41 -3.46
CA ASP A 148 -13.47 -12.77 -4.61
C ASP A 148 -14.27 -11.58 -5.16
N TYR A 149 -15.54 -11.51 -4.80
CA TYR A 149 -16.51 -10.49 -5.23
C TYR A 149 -16.97 -9.60 -4.08
N LEU A 150 -16.31 -9.70 -2.93
CA LEU A 150 -16.69 -8.94 -1.74
C LEU A 150 -16.16 -7.51 -1.82
N TRP A 151 -17.07 -6.57 -1.96
CA TRP A 151 -16.76 -5.14 -2.02
C TRP A 151 -16.77 -4.51 -0.63
N PRO A 152 -16.04 -3.40 -0.41
CA PRO A 152 -16.15 -2.65 0.81
C PRO A 152 -17.58 -2.14 1.03
N ILE A 153 -18.03 -2.14 2.28
CA ILE A 153 -19.29 -1.50 2.67
C ILE A 153 -18.98 -0.03 2.96
N LEU A 154 -19.71 0.86 2.28
CA LEU A 154 -19.59 2.30 2.48
C LEU A 154 -20.81 2.80 3.25
N MET A 155 -20.61 3.36 4.43
CA MET A 155 -21.65 3.94 5.27
C MET A 155 -21.59 5.46 5.18
N ASP A 156 -22.67 6.10 4.71
CA ASP A 156 -22.77 7.57 4.72
C ASP A 156 -23.16 8.05 6.13
N LYS A 157 -22.24 8.74 6.79
CA LYS A 157 -22.40 9.13 8.20
C LYS A 157 -23.63 10.00 8.47
N PRO A 158 -23.92 11.04 7.64
CA PRO A 158 -25.08 11.88 7.88
C PRO A 158 -26.43 11.19 7.70
N THR A 159 -26.52 10.23 6.78
CA THR A 159 -27.80 9.59 6.44
C THR A 159 -27.96 8.19 7.00
N GLY A 160 -26.88 7.56 7.44
CA GLY A 160 -26.86 6.18 7.87
C GLY A 160 -27.04 5.16 6.73
N LYS A 161 -27.12 5.61 5.46
CA LYS A 161 -27.28 4.71 4.31
C LYS A 161 -25.99 3.96 4.00
N CYS A 162 -26.14 2.74 3.53
CA CYS A 162 -25.04 1.91 3.04
C CYS A 162 -25.13 1.67 1.54
N ASP A 163 -23.93 1.55 0.92
CA ASP A 163 -23.71 1.15 -0.46
C ASP A 163 -22.76 -0.03 -0.49
#